data_d7825c1e6953872e4418a5b53a1c1873
#
_entry.id   d7825c1e6953872e4418a5b53a1c1873
#
_cell.length_a   1.000
_cell.length_b   1.000
_cell.length_c   1.000
_cell.angle_alpha   90.00
_cell.angle_beta   90.00
_cell.angle_gamma   90.00
#
_symmetry.space_group_name_H-M   'P 1'
#
loop_
_entity.id
_entity.type
_entity.pdbx_description
1 polymer ?
#
loop_
_entity_poly.entity_id
_entity_poly.type
_entity_poly.pdbx_seq_one_letter_code
_entity_poly.pdbx_strand_id
1 'polypeptide(L)' 'MLINGQEQTVTQPLTLQELLHHLGYRTNLVAVERNGAIVKRSEYASTMLTDADKLEIVSFVGGG' A
#
# COMPACT_ATOMS: atom_id res chain seq x y z
N MET A 1 -8.11 5.53 6.34
CA MET A 1 -7.48 4.33 5.78
C MET A 1 -6.63 3.66 6.86
N LEU A 2 -6.73 2.35 6.97
CA LEU A 2 -5.88 1.59 7.89
C LEU A 2 -4.69 1.00 7.12
N ILE A 3 -3.49 1.21 7.65
CA ILE A 3 -2.27 0.65 7.07
C ILE A 3 -1.55 -0.12 8.18
N ASN A 4 -1.49 -1.43 8.03
CA ASN A 4 -0.91 -2.32 9.03
C ASN A 4 -1.49 -2.06 10.43
N GLY A 5 -2.80 -1.85 10.48
CA GLY A 5 -3.52 -1.64 11.72
C GLY A 5 -3.48 -0.22 12.27
N GLN A 6 -2.82 0.70 11.59
CA GLN A 6 -2.73 2.08 12.03
C GLN A 6 -3.53 2.99 11.14
N GLU A 7 -4.27 3.90 11.74
CA GLU A 7 -5.08 4.86 11.00
C GLU A 7 -4.20 5.92 10.36
N GLN A 8 -4.41 6.14 9.05
CA GLN A 8 -3.71 7.17 8.30
C GLN A 8 -4.75 8.02 7.59
N THR A 9 -4.62 9.34 7.67
CA THR A 9 -5.52 10.25 6.98
C THR A 9 -4.98 10.53 5.59
N VAL A 10 -5.86 10.38 4.58
CA VAL A 10 -5.52 10.67 3.19
C VAL A 10 -6.33 11.89 2.78
N THR A 11 -5.64 12.97 2.45
CA THR A 11 -6.29 14.24 2.15
C THR A 11 -6.57 14.45 0.66
N GLN A 12 -6.02 13.60 -0.19
CA GLN A 12 -6.24 13.67 -1.63
C GLN A 12 -6.12 12.26 -2.22
N PRO A 13 -6.71 12.04 -3.39
CA PRO A 13 -6.63 10.73 -4.03
C PRO A 13 -5.20 10.31 -4.29
N LEU A 14 -4.89 9.05 -3.99
CA LEU A 14 -3.57 8.47 -4.22
C LEU A 14 -3.74 7.11 -4.88
N THR A 15 -2.77 6.77 -5.74
CA THR A 15 -2.63 5.38 -6.15
C THR A 15 -1.86 4.62 -5.08
N LEU A 16 -1.97 3.30 -5.09
CA LEU A 16 -1.19 2.47 -4.17
C LEU A 16 0.30 2.72 -4.36
N GLN A 17 0.75 2.87 -5.61
CA GLN A 17 2.16 3.15 -5.88
C GLN A 17 2.62 4.45 -5.24
N GLU A 18 1.81 5.50 -5.34
CA GLU A 18 2.14 6.78 -4.72
C GLU A 18 2.22 6.65 -3.20
N LEU A 19 1.29 5.91 -2.60
CA LEU A 19 1.32 5.70 -1.16
C LEU A 19 2.59 4.99 -0.73
N LEU A 20 2.98 3.93 -1.45
CA LEU A 20 4.18 3.18 -1.12
C LEU A 20 5.42 4.05 -1.19
N HIS A 21 5.49 4.95 -2.18
CA HIS A 21 6.59 5.89 -2.29
C HIS A 21 6.61 6.86 -1.10
N HIS A 22 5.45 7.38 -0.70
CA HIS A 22 5.35 8.28 0.45
C HIS A 22 5.82 7.61 1.73
N LEU A 23 5.55 6.32 1.87
CA LEU A 23 5.93 5.58 3.08
C LEU A 23 7.37 5.06 3.03
N GLY A 24 8.06 5.29 1.92
CA GLY A 24 9.46 4.88 1.77
C GLY A 24 9.67 3.43 1.37
N TYR A 25 8.62 2.75 0.94
CA TYR A 25 8.75 1.37 0.46
C TYR A 25 9.23 1.32 -0.99
N ARG A 26 9.99 0.29 -1.30
CA ARG A 26 10.31 -0.04 -2.69
C ARG A 26 9.22 -0.99 -3.20
N THR A 27 8.57 -0.62 -4.29
CA THR A 27 7.42 -1.37 -4.79
C THR A 27 7.75 -2.81 -5.19
N ASN A 28 9.00 -3.06 -5.59
CA ASN A 28 9.43 -4.41 -5.97
C ASN A 28 9.82 -5.28 -4.79
N LEU A 29 9.76 -4.74 -3.56
CA LEU A 29 10.19 -5.47 -2.36
C LEU A 29 9.07 -5.61 -1.34
N VAL A 30 7.83 -5.38 -1.74
CA VAL A 30 6.68 -5.50 -0.84
C VAL A 30 5.58 -6.34 -1.47
N ALA A 31 4.77 -6.93 -0.60
CA ALA A 31 3.49 -7.51 -0.96
C ALA A 31 2.42 -6.69 -0.29
N VAL A 32 1.32 -6.45 -0.98
CA VAL A 32 0.22 -5.63 -0.47
C VAL A 32 -1.09 -6.39 -0.58
N GLU A 33 -1.85 -6.40 0.52
CA GLU A 33 -3.24 -6.82 0.51
C GLU A 33 -4.10 -5.60 0.70
N ARG A 34 -5.16 -5.51 -0.07
CA ARG A 34 -6.16 -4.45 0.04
C ARG A 34 -7.49 -5.10 0.35
N ASN A 35 -8.04 -4.77 1.53
CA ASN A 35 -9.33 -5.33 1.97
C ASN A 35 -9.34 -6.85 1.90
N GLY A 36 -8.24 -7.48 2.27
CA GLY A 36 -8.12 -8.93 2.32
C GLY A 36 -7.70 -9.60 1.02
N ALA A 37 -7.49 -8.84 -0.06
CA ALA A 37 -7.10 -9.40 -1.35
C ALA A 37 -5.74 -8.88 -1.79
N ILE A 38 -4.92 -9.77 -2.32
CA ILE A 38 -3.59 -9.39 -2.80
C ILE A 38 -3.73 -8.53 -4.04
N VAL A 39 -2.99 -7.42 -4.07
CA VAL A 39 -2.90 -6.55 -5.25
C VAL A 39 -1.64 -6.93 -6.02
N LYS A 40 -1.80 -7.18 -7.32
CA LYS A 40 -0.65 -7.48 -8.17
C LYS A 40 0.21 -6.23 -8.34
N ARG A 41 1.54 -6.44 -8.38
CA ARG A 41 2.46 -5.32 -8.55
C ARG A 41 2.17 -4.51 -9.81
N SER A 42 1.79 -5.19 -10.88
CA SER A 42 1.44 -4.53 -12.14
C SER A 42 0.22 -3.60 -12.01
N GLU A 43 -0.53 -3.70 -10.93
CA GLU A 43 -1.72 -2.90 -10.69
C GLU A 43 -1.50 -1.76 -9.69
N TYR A 44 -0.30 -1.65 -9.12
CA TYR A 44 -0.05 -0.64 -8.08
C TYR A 44 -0.28 0.78 -8.61
N ALA A 45 0.12 1.06 -9.84
CA ALA A 45 -0.02 2.40 -10.42
C ALA A 45 -1.45 2.73 -10.82
N SER A 46 -2.33 1.75 -10.94
CA SER A 46 -3.72 1.95 -11.34
C SER A 46 -4.72 1.72 -10.22
N THR A 47 -4.25 1.33 -9.04
CA THR A 47 -5.13 1.08 -7.90
C THR A 47 -5.33 2.37 -7.11
N MET A 48 -6.51 2.98 -7.25
CA MET A 48 -6.85 4.19 -6.48
C MET A 48 -7.31 3.80 -5.09
N LEU A 49 -6.74 4.45 -4.10
CA LEU A 49 -7.07 4.19 -2.71
C LEU A 49 -8.14 5.13 -2.21
N THR A 50 -8.90 4.69 -1.21
CA THR A 50 -9.93 5.49 -0.55
C THR A 50 -9.71 5.45 0.96
N ASP A 51 -10.36 6.36 1.67
CA ASP A 51 -10.27 6.41 3.14
C ASP A 51 -10.84 5.14 3.80
N ALA A 52 -11.68 4.40 3.09
CA ALA A 52 -12.28 3.18 3.62
C ALA A 52 -11.40 1.95 3.46
N ASP A 53 -10.27 2.07 2.76
CA ASP A 53 -9.42 0.92 2.47
C ASP A 53 -8.63 0.48 3.70
N LYS A 54 -8.40 -0.84 3.76
CA LYS A 54 -7.54 -1.45 4.75
C LYS A 54 -6.41 -2.14 4.00
N LEU A 55 -5.18 -1.71 4.29
CA LEU A 55 -3.99 -2.24 3.63
C LEU A 55 -3.11 -3.00 4.61
N GLU A 56 -2.57 -4.12 4.15
CA GLU A 56 -1.51 -4.84 4.83
C GLU A 56 -0.29 -4.82 3.91
N ILE A 57 0.81 -4.30 4.39
CA ILE A 57 2.03 -4.17 3.60
C ILE A 57 3.13 -4.97 4.28
N VAL A 58 3.70 -5.92 3.55
CA VAL A 58 4.79 -6.76 4.05
C VAL A 58 6.03 -6.50 3.21
N SER A 59 7.11 -6.14 3.86
CA SER A 59 8.39 -5.92 3.18
C SER A 59 9.21 -7.19 3.19
N PHE A 60 9.84 -7.49 2.06
CA PHE A 60 10.70 -8.67 1.90
C PHE A 60 12.16 -8.35 2.17
N VAL A 61 12.48 -7.14 2.59
CA VAL A 61 13.86 -6.77 2.86
C VAL A 61 14.23 -7.29 4.23
N GLY A 62 14.39 -8.58 4.31
CA GLY A 62 14.89 -9.17 5.53
C GLY A 62 16.35 -8.81 5.68
N GLY A 63 16.67 -7.97 6.61
CA GLY A 63 18.06 -7.70 7.00
C GLY A 63 19.11 -7.68 5.90
N GLY A 64 18.63 -7.72 4.73
CA GLY A 64 19.53 -7.86 3.58
C GLY A 64 20.01 -6.56 3.11
#